data_1d00568840d4af6a11dda31b5e2e32d1
#
_entry.id   1d00568840d4af6a11dda31b5e2e32d1
#
_cell.length_a   1.000
_cell.length_b   1.000
_cell.length_c   1.000
_cell.angle_alpha   90.00
_cell.angle_beta   90.00
_cell.angle_gamma   90.00
#
_symmetry.space_group_name_H-M   'P 1'
#
loop_
_entity.id
_entity.type
_entity.pdbx_description
1 polymer ?
#
loop_
_entity_poly.entity_id
_entity_poly.type
_entity_poly.pdbx_seq_one_letter_code
_entity_poly.pdbx_strand_id
1 'polypeptide(L)'
;MGRHQKGFSLIEMLAVVFVVVLLTSLVSLNVGSGSADINRENQVRDVAAMLGYTLTEAELSGTDHGLLIHRLDGFGDGSYGGLWLRRYDQGWAEPVSLNTAFEDLVFESGIELELRLEEQPPVDFDVLEEDANPPPQIILFAGGEVTPGELDWIDERSGDLLYTLRWDLFGRMTFMPRGIEPDDVFED
;
A
#
# COMPACT_ATOMS: atom_id res chain seq x y z
N MET A 1 -21.69 -61.00 32.14
CA MET A 1 -22.23 -59.98 31.25
C MET A 1 -21.10 -59.46 30.34
N GLY A 2 -21.02 -59.96 29.12
CA GLY A 2 -19.98 -59.55 28.15
C GLY A 2 -20.39 -58.25 27.49
N ARG A 3 -19.59 -57.17 27.67
CA ARG A 3 -19.73 -55.95 26.92
C ARG A 3 -19.19 -56.19 25.50
N HIS A 4 -20.09 -56.18 24.51
CA HIS A 4 -19.70 -56.13 23.11
C HIS A 4 -19.03 -54.78 22.82
N GLN A 5 -17.74 -54.76 22.62
CA GLN A 5 -17.02 -53.64 22.04
C GLN A 5 -17.40 -53.57 20.55
N LYS A 6 -18.11 -52.54 20.15
CA LYS A 6 -18.33 -52.21 18.73
C LYS A 6 -17.10 -51.51 18.24
N GLY A 7 -16.36 -52.12 17.35
CA GLY A 7 -15.25 -51.47 16.61
C GLY A 7 -15.83 -50.49 15.58
N PHE A 8 -15.07 -49.44 15.26
CA PHE A 8 -15.40 -48.52 14.18
C PHE A 8 -15.33 -49.23 12.82
N SER A 9 -16.27 -48.93 11.96
CA SER A 9 -16.22 -49.49 10.60
C SER A 9 -15.24 -48.65 9.75
N LEU A 10 -14.65 -49.33 8.74
CA LEU A 10 -13.71 -48.64 7.83
C LEU A 10 -14.36 -47.47 7.11
N ILE A 11 -15.64 -47.57 6.77
CA ILE A 11 -16.40 -46.49 6.11
C ILE A 11 -16.64 -45.29 7.04
N GLU A 12 -16.79 -45.53 8.34
CA GLU A 12 -16.96 -44.47 9.35
C GLU A 12 -15.67 -43.65 9.52
N MET A 13 -14.50 -44.32 9.53
CA MET A 13 -13.21 -43.65 9.53
C MET A 13 -12.99 -42.86 8.27
N LEU A 14 -13.37 -43.39 7.11
CA LEU A 14 -13.23 -42.71 5.82
C LEU A 14 -14.14 -41.45 5.77
N ALA A 15 -15.38 -41.56 6.29
CA ALA A 15 -16.28 -40.43 6.40
C ALA A 15 -15.73 -39.32 7.32
N VAL A 16 -15.14 -39.68 8.47
CA VAL A 16 -14.52 -38.71 9.39
C VAL A 16 -13.34 -37.99 8.73
N VAL A 17 -12.45 -38.73 8.06
CA VAL A 17 -11.32 -38.12 7.34
C VAL A 17 -11.81 -37.17 6.25
N PHE A 18 -12.82 -37.58 5.50
CA PHE A 18 -13.42 -36.73 4.45
C PHE A 18 -13.99 -35.43 5.01
N VAL A 19 -14.72 -35.47 6.13
CA VAL A 19 -15.26 -34.28 6.80
C VAL A 19 -14.13 -33.40 7.32
N VAL A 20 -13.07 -33.97 7.92
CA VAL A 20 -11.92 -33.19 8.39
C VAL A 20 -11.20 -32.49 7.23
N VAL A 21 -11.02 -33.17 6.10
CA VAL A 21 -10.40 -32.57 4.90
C VAL A 21 -11.26 -31.45 4.35
N LEU A 22 -12.59 -31.59 4.31
CA LEU A 22 -13.49 -30.53 3.88
C LEU A 22 -13.42 -29.31 4.80
N LEU A 23 -13.43 -29.52 6.11
CA LEU A 23 -13.36 -28.44 7.10
C LEU A 23 -12.01 -27.71 7.03
N THR A 24 -10.91 -28.44 6.89
CA THR A 24 -9.57 -27.82 6.75
C THR A 24 -9.45 -27.05 5.44
N SER A 25 -10.06 -27.50 4.35
CA SER A 25 -10.09 -26.76 3.08
C SER A 25 -10.86 -25.44 3.18
N LEU A 26 -12.00 -25.42 3.87
CA LEU A 26 -12.78 -24.22 4.11
C LEU A 26 -12.04 -23.18 4.98
N VAL A 27 -11.32 -23.63 6.01
CA VAL A 27 -10.51 -22.76 6.87
C VAL A 27 -9.33 -22.19 6.08
N SER A 28 -8.69 -22.98 5.23
CA SER A 28 -7.54 -22.54 4.42
C SER A 28 -7.90 -21.43 3.42
N LEU A 29 -9.12 -21.46 2.87
CA LEU A 29 -9.60 -20.41 1.96
C LEU A 29 -9.84 -19.06 2.68
N ASN A 30 -10.20 -19.10 3.95
CA ASN A 30 -10.51 -17.88 4.74
C ASN A 30 -9.26 -17.22 5.35
N VAL A 31 -8.20 -17.98 5.60
CA VAL A 31 -6.96 -17.46 6.22
C VAL A 31 -6.12 -16.68 5.21
N GLY A 32 -6.18 -17.03 3.92
CA GLY A 32 -5.39 -16.37 2.87
C GLY A 32 -5.83 -14.93 2.57
N SER A 33 -7.12 -14.63 2.60
CA SER A 33 -7.65 -13.30 2.32
C SER A 33 -7.37 -12.29 3.45
N GLY A 34 -7.48 -12.71 4.71
CA GLY A 34 -7.27 -11.83 5.85
C GLY A 34 -5.81 -11.35 6.00
N SER A 35 -4.82 -12.15 5.61
CA SER A 35 -3.41 -11.73 5.69
C SER A 35 -3.03 -10.74 4.59
N ALA A 36 -3.58 -10.87 3.40
CA ALA A 36 -3.36 -9.92 2.31
C ALA A 36 -3.96 -8.55 2.62
N ASP A 37 -5.17 -8.51 3.18
CA ASP A 37 -5.80 -7.24 3.57
C ASP A 37 -5.02 -6.52 4.67
N ILE A 38 -4.50 -7.25 5.67
CA ILE A 38 -3.65 -6.68 6.74
C ILE A 38 -2.34 -6.13 6.15
N ASN A 39 -1.71 -6.83 5.22
CA ASN A 39 -0.47 -6.36 4.60
C ASN A 39 -0.71 -5.09 3.78
N ARG A 40 -1.78 -5.03 3.00
CA ARG A 40 -2.15 -3.83 2.24
C ARG A 40 -2.44 -2.63 3.15
N GLU A 41 -3.20 -2.85 4.23
CA GLU A 41 -3.46 -1.80 5.23
C GLU A 41 -2.16 -1.30 5.86
N ASN A 42 -1.25 -2.20 6.24
CA ASN A 42 0.06 -1.82 6.77
C ASN A 42 0.86 -1.02 5.73
N GLN A 43 0.86 -1.41 4.47
CA GLN A 43 1.53 -0.68 3.41
C GLN A 43 1.02 0.76 3.27
N VAL A 44 -0.30 0.98 3.31
CA VAL A 44 -0.87 2.35 3.28
C VAL A 44 -0.39 3.18 4.47
N ARG A 45 -0.36 2.58 5.67
CA ARG A 45 0.13 3.24 6.88
C ARG A 45 1.62 3.52 6.82
N ASP A 46 2.40 2.62 6.25
CA ASP A 46 3.85 2.80 6.05
C ASP A 46 4.11 3.94 5.07
N VAL A 47 3.38 4.03 3.95
CA VAL A 47 3.47 5.16 3.01
C VAL A 47 3.13 6.48 3.71
N ALA A 48 2.05 6.52 4.51
CA ALA A 48 1.68 7.71 5.28
C ALA A 48 2.79 8.13 6.26
N ALA A 49 3.34 7.17 7.01
CA ALA A 49 4.42 7.42 7.96
C ALA A 49 5.69 7.93 7.27
N MET A 50 6.03 7.35 6.11
CA MET A 50 7.19 7.74 5.31
C MET A 50 7.03 9.14 4.71
N LEU A 51 5.85 9.51 4.20
CA LEU A 51 5.58 10.87 3.74
C LEU A 51 5.75 11.88 4.88
N GLY A 52 5.20 11.60 6.07
CA GLY A 52 5.37 12.46 7.25
C GLY A 52 6.83 12.59 7.71
N TYR A 53 7.57 11.47 7.71
CA TYR A 53 9.00 11.47 8.01
C TYR A 53 9.79 12.31 7.00
N THR A 54 9.52 12.11 5.71
CA THR A 54 10.22 12.79 4.62
C THR A 54 9.91 14.29 4.63
N LEU A 55 8.69 14.71 4.99
CA LEU A 55 8.35 16.12 5.17
C LEU A 55 9.19 16.75 6.29
N THR A 56 9.31 16.05 7.43
CA THR A 56 10.16 16.50 8.54
C THR A 56 11.64 16.58 8.12
N GLU A 57 12.13 15.63 7.34
CA GLU A 57 13.49 15.64 6.81
C GLU A 57 13.71 16.80 5.82
N ALA A 58 12.71 17.12 4.99
CA ALA A 58 12.75 18.27 4.09
C ALA A 58 12.90 19.59 4.86
N GLU A 59 12.12 19.79 5.93
CA GLU A 59 12.21 20.95 6.81
C GLU A 59 13.60 21.04 7.50
N LEU A 60 14.08 19.93 8.07
CA LEU A 60 15.34 19.89 8.78
C LEU A 60 16.55 20.10 7.87
N SER A 61 16.53 19.53 6.68
CA SER A 61 17.64 19.64 5.72
C SER A 61 17.58 20.93 4.89
N GLY A 62 16.44 21.65 4.91
CA GLY A 62 16.21 22.82 4.06
C GLY A 62 16.22 22.49 2.57
N THR A 63 15.84 21.26 2.20
CA THR A 63 15.89 20.75 0.82
C THR A 63 14.62 20.00 0.51
N ASP A 64 14.01 20.29 -0.64
CA ASP A 64 12.80 19.59 -1.08
C ASP A 64 13.08 18.12 -1.34
N HIS A 65 12.13 17.28 -0.95
CA HIS A 65 12.09 15.85 -1.21
C HIS A 65 10.84 15.51 -2.01
N GLY A 66 10.77 14.30 -2.53
CA GLY A 66 9.57 13.85 -3.22
C GLY A 66 9.49 12.36 -3.37
N LEU A 67 8.30 11.88 -3.65
CA LEU A 67 8.00 10.49 -3.99
C LEU A 67 7.60 10.41 -5.46
N LEU A 68 8.33 9.61 -6.22
CA LEU A 68 8.03 9.24 -7.59
C LEU A 68 7.44 7.85 -7.60
N ILE A 69 6.17 7.71 -7.94
CA ILE A 69 5.52 6.41 -8.16
C ILE A 69 5.60 6.08 -9.64
N HIS A 70 5.98 4.86 -9.95
CA HIS A 70 6.13 4.39 -11.33
C HIS A 70 5.68 2.93 -11.46
N ARG A 71 5.33 2.54 -12.69
CA ARG A 71 5.02 1.14 -13.00
C ARG A 71 6.31 0.34 -13.10
N LEU A 72 6.30 -0.88 -12.56
CA LEU A 72 7.44 -1.79 -12.64
C LEU A 72 7.30 -2.69 -13.88
N ASP A 73 8.29 -2.58 -14.79
CA ASP A 73 8.35 -3.42 -15.98
C ASP A 73 8.71 -4.87 -15.64
N GLY A 74 8.05 -5.82 -16.31
CA GLY A 74 8.44 -7.23 -16.30
C GLY A 74 7.74 -8.14 -15.31
N PHE A 75 6.88 -7.65 -14.45
CA PHE A 75 6.07 -8.44 -13.52
C PHE A 75 4.63 -8.68 -13.98
N GLY A 76 4.28 -8.56 -15.20
CA GLY A 76 3.06 -9.06 -15.87
C GLY A 76 1.69 -8.76 -15.23
N ASP A 77 1.64 -8.15 -14.06
CA ASP A 77 0.47 -7.94 -13.21
C ASP A 77 0.40 -6.52 -12.58
N GLY A 78 0.88 -5.49 -13.31
CA GLY A 78 0.62 -4.09 -12.91
C GLY A 78 1.23 -3.68 -11.57
N SER A 79 2.41 -4.21 -11.21
CA SER A 79 3.10 -3.83 -9.97
C SER A 79 3.64 -2.40 -10.06
N TYR A 80 3.66 -1.70 -8.91
CA TYR A 80 4.16 -0.34 -8.81
C TYR A 80 5.37 -0.27 -7.89
N GLY A 81 6.30 0.64 -8.21
CA GLY A 81 7.42 1.05 -7.38
C GLY A 81 7.30 2.49 -6.95
N GLY A 82 8.02 2.85 -5.90
CA GLY A 82 8.14 4.24 -5.47
C GLY A 82 9.59 4.56 -5.16
N LEU A 83 10.10 5.61 -5.78
CA LEU A 83 11.46 6.14 -5.58
C LEU A 83 11.40 7.41 -4.74
N TRP A 84 12.19 7.46 -3.69
CA TRP A 84 12.40 8.69 -2.94
C TRP A 84 13.44 9.55 -3.62
N LEU A 85 13.10 10.81 -3.93
CA LEU A 85 13.97 11.76 -4.59
C LEU A 85 14.25 12.95 -3.69
N ARG A 86 15.43 13.53 -3.84
CA ARG A 86 15.87 14.77 -3.21
C ARG A 86 16.24 15.79 -4.28
N ARG A 87 15.93 17.04 -4.04
CA ARG A 87 16.28 18.13 -4.95
C ARG A 87 17.72 18.55 -4.74
N TYR A 88 18.48 18.55 -5.84
CA TYR A 88 19.85 19.05 -5.92
C TYR A 88 19.92 20.20 -6.93
N ASP A 89 21.06 20.89 -7.02
CA ASP A 89 21.26 21.98 -7.98
C ASP A 89 21.03 21.55 -9.44
N GLN A 90 21.25 20.28 -9.75
CA GLN A 90 21.12 19.70 -11.09
C GLN A 90 19.75 19.04 -11.34
N GLY A 91 18.83 19.10 -10.40
CA GLY A 91 17.50 18.48 -10.50
C GLY A 91 17.23 17.47 -9.39
N TRP A 92 16.31 16.55 -9.68
CA TRP A 92 15.92 15.50 -8.75
C TRP A 92 16.82 14.27 -8.89
N ALA A 93 17.24 13.68 -7.79
CA ALA A 93 17.99 12.44 -7.76
C ALA A 93 17.75 11.68 -6.44
N GLU A 94 18.09 10.40 -6.42
CA GLU A 94 18.03 9.59 -5.22
C GLU A 94 18.91 10.19 -4.11
N PRO A 95 18.47 10.15 -2.83
CA PRO A 95 19.26 10.64 -1.72
C PRO A 95 20.55 9.82 -1.57
N VAL A 96 21.69 10.49 -1.49
CA VAL A 96 22.99 9.85 -1.20
C VAL A 96 23.09 9.51 0.28
N SER A 97 22.09 8.88 0.85
CA SER A 97 22.02 8.55 2.27
C SER A 97 22.04 7.04 2.47
N LEU A 98 22.84 6.57 3.43
CA LEU A 98 22.77 5.19 3.95
C LEU A 98 21.54 4.99 4.88
N ASN A 99 20.61 5.93 4.90
CA ASN A 99 19.42 5.84 5.73
C ASN A 99 18.43 4.88 5.07
N THR A 100 18.20 3.72 5.68
CA THR A 100 17.24 2.70 5.23
C THR A 100 15.80 3.20 5.13
N ALA A 101 15.51 4.40 5.69
CA ALA A 101 14.21 5.03 5.55
C ALA A 101 13.87 5.45 4.11
N PHE A 102 14.85 5.56 3.22
CA PHE A 102 14.66 5.90 1.80
C PHE A 102 14.91 4.71 0.87
N GLU A 103 14.65 3.50 1.35
CA GLU A 103 14.61 2.33 0.47
C GLU A 103 13.44 2.43 -0.51
N ASP A 104 13.61 1.84 -1.69
CA ASP A 104 12.57 1.83 -2.72
C ASP A 104 11.30 1.15 -2.18
N LEU A 105 10.17 1.79 -2.45
CA LEU A 105 8.87 1.21 -2.14
C LEU A 105 8.51 0.20 -3.23
N VAL A 106 7.99 -0.95 -2.83
CA VAL A 106 7.36 -1.92 -3.73
C VAL A 106 5.93 -2.13 -3.26
N PHE A 107 4.97 -1.79 -4.10
CA PHE A 107 3.56 -1.99 -3.81
C PHE A 107 3.16 -3.45 -4.06
N GLU A 108 2.23 -3.97 -3.27
CA GLU A 108 1.73 -5.34 -3.47
C GLU A 108 1.11 -5.50 -4.86
N SER A 109 1.25 -6.69 -5.43
CA SER A 109 0.62 -7.05 -6.70
C SER A 109 -0.91 -7.17 -6.58
N GLY A 110 -1.62 -7.04 -7.71
CA GLY A 110 -3.07 -7.16 -7.80
C GLY A 110 -3.82 -5.94 -7.25
N ILE A 111 -3.13 -4.79 -7.17
CA ILE A 111 -3.73 -3.48 -6.92
C ILE A 111 -3.49 -2.57 -8.10
N GLU A 112 -4.43 -1.68 -8.36
CA GLU A 112 -4.27 -0.51 -9.21
C GLU A 112 -4.16 0.73 -8.32
N LEU A 113 -3.16 1.57 -8.59
CA LEU A 113 -2.97 2.83 -7.89
C LEU A 113 -3.56 3.97 -8.72
N GLU A 114 -4.27 4.88 -8.06
CA GLU A 114 -4.74 6.12 -8.66
C GLU A 114 -4.30 7.30 -7.79
N LEU A 115 -3.43 8.15 -8.33
CA LEU A 115 -2.95 9.36 -7.64
C LEU A 115 -3.67 10.58 -8.21
N ARG A 116 -4.36 11.30 -7.35
CA ARG A 116 -5.00 12.59 -7.66
C ARG A 116 -4.36 13.69 -6.84
N LEU A 117 -3.79 14.66 -7.52
CA LEU A 117 -3.19 15.84 -6.92
C LEU A 117 -4.08 17.06 -7.18
N GLU A 118 -4.15 17.96 -6.21
CA GLU A 118 -4.97 19.16 -6.33
C GLU A 118 -4.49 20.04 -7.48
N GLU A 119 -5.40 20.52 -8.30
CA GLU A 119 -5.15 21.38 -9.49
C GLU A 119 -4.24 20.76 -10.56
N GLN A 120 -4.04 19.44 -10.56
CA GLN A 120 -3.23 18.73 -11.56
C GLN A 120 -4.09 17.75 -12.38
N PRO A 121 -3.67 17.45 -13.62
CA PRO A 121 -4.31 16.38 -14.40
C PRO A 121 -4.07 15.01 -13.73
N PRO A 122 -4.83 13.98 -14.12
CA PRO A 122 -4.57 12.60 -13.68
C PRO A 122 -3.10 12.22 -13.89
N VAL A 123 -2.52 11.59 -12.88
CA VAL A 123 -1.10 11.20 -12.90
C VAL A 123 -0.93 9.92 -13.72
N ASP A 124 0.03 9.93 -14.64
CA ASP A 124 0.52 8.75 -15.33
C ASP A 124 1.71 8.15 -14.57
N PHE A 125 1.75 6.83 -14.45
CA PHE A 125 2.83 6.11 -13.78
C PHE A 125 3.85 5.49 -14.75
N ASP A 126 3.65 5.60 -16.06
CA ASP A 126 4.59 5.12 -17.08
C ASP A 126 5.71 6.12 -17.39
N VAL A 127 5.94 7.05 -16.45
CA VAL A 127 6.83 8.21 -16.57
C VAL A 127 8.31 7.86 -16.83
N LEU A 128 8.78 6.69 -16.34
CA LEU A 128 10.17 6.26 -16.56
C LEU A 128 10.44 5.77 -17.99
N GLU A 129 9.41 5.46 -18.76
CA GLU A 129 9.56 5.12 -20.18
C GLU A 129 9.83 6.36 -21.03
N GLU A 130 9.30 7.51 -20.62
CA GLU A 130 9.37 8.76 -21.36
C GLU A 130 10.57 9.62 -20.97
N ASP A 131 10.94 9.64 -19.70
CA ASP A 131 12.05 10.44 -19.16
C ASP A 131 12.93 9.61 -18.22
N ALA A 132 14.23 9.65 -18.44
CA ALA A 132 15.19 8.93 -17.59
C ALA A 132 15.32 9.52 -16.18
N ASN A 133 14.81 10.72 -15.93
CA ASN A 133 14.87 11.39 -14.62
C ASN A 133 13.66 12.34 -14.40
N PRO A 134 12.44 11.80 -14.37
CA PRO A 134 11.24 12.62 -14.19
C PRO A 134 11.19 13.24 -12.78
N PRO A 135 10.54 14.41 -12.63
CA PRO A 135 10.28 14.97 -11.32
C PRO A 135 9.30 14.08 -10.54
N PRO A 136 9.40 14.05 -9.20
CA PRO A 136 8.42 13.34 -8.36
C PRO A 136 7.04 13.96 -8.49
N GLN A 137 6.01 13.14 -8.40
CA GLN A 137 4.62 13.61 -8.42
C GLN A 137 4.23 14.25 -7.08
N ILE A 138 4.64 13.63 -5.95
CA ILE A 138 4.38 14.17 -4.62
C ILE A 138 5.61 14.90 -4.14
N ILE A 139 5.52 16.23 -3.99
CA ILE A 139 6.64 17.06 -3.55
C ILE A 139 6.41 17.49 -2.11
N LEU A 140 7.45 17.28 -1.28
CA LEU A 140 7.53 17.68 0.12
C LEU A 140 8.53 18.83 0.21
N PHE A 141 8.02 20.02 0.43
CA PHE A 141 8.80 21.24 0.39
C PHE A 141 9.55 21.48 1.70
N ALA A 142 10.72 22.07 1.59
CA ALA A 142 11.53 22.50 2.75
C ALA A 142 10.82 23.53 3.64
N GLY A 143 9.76 24.15 3.16
CA GLY A 143 8.89 25.06 3.92
C GLY A 143 7.88 24.36 4.84
N GLY A 144 7.80 23.02 4.83
CA GLY A 144 6.82 22.26 5.62
C GLY A 144 5.48 22.05 4.92
N GLU A 145 5.45 22.25 3.63
CA GLU A 145 4.27 22.05 2.79
C GLU A 145 4.44 20.80 1.94
N VAL A 146 3.33 20.20 1.54
CA VAL A 146 3.31 19.06 0.60
C VAL A 146 2.29 19.33 -0.50
N THR A 147 2.53 18.82 -1.71
CA THR A 147 1.51 18.86 -2.77
C THR A 147 0.26 18.12 -2.29
N PRO A 148 -0.88 18.81 -2.07
CA PRO A 148 -2.08 18.14 -1.55
C PRO A 148 -2.63 17.12 -2.54
N GLY A 149 -3.19 16.03 -2.00
CA GLY A 149 -3.73 15.00 -2.88
C GLY A 149 -4.25 13.78 -2.14
N GLU A 150 -4.57 12.78 -2.93
CA GLU A 150 -5.01 11.48 -2.44
C GLU A 150 -4.48 10.37 -3.33
N LEU A 151 -4.13 9.25 -2.72
CA LEU A 151 -3.70 8.03 -3.36
C LEU A 151 -4.68 6.92 -3.00
N ASP A 152 -5.25 6.29 -4.02
CA ASP A 152 -6.19 5.20 -3.91
C ASP A 152 -5.52 3.87 -4.21
N TRP A 153 -5.88 2.86 -3.41
CA TRP A 153 -5.58 1.44 -3.65
C TRP A 153 -6.86 0.76 -4.09
N ILE A 154 -6.89 0.27 -5.32
CA ILE A 154 -8.04 -0.35 -5.96
C ILE A 154 -7.69 -1.82 -6.22
N ASP A 155 -8.60 -2.75 -5.91
CA ASP A 155 -8.39 -4.16 -6.26
C ASP A 155 -8.50 -4.33 -7.78
N GLU A 156 -7.44 -4.80 -8.42
CA GLU A 156 -7.34 -4.92 -9.88
C GLU A 156 -8.41 -5.83 -10.49
N ARG A 157 -8.90 -6.84 -9.74
CA ARG A 157 -9.85 -7.83 -10.25
C ARG A 157 -11.29 -7.40 -10.10
N SER A 158 -11.63 -6.80 -8.95
CA SER A 158 -13.02 -6.40 -8.66
C SER A 158 -13.30 -4.94 -9.04
N GLY A 159 -12.27 -4.09 -9.11
CA GLY A 159 -12.40 -2.64 -9.23
C GLY A 159 -12.87 -1.98 -7.94
N ASP A 160 -12.87 -2.70 -6.81
CA ASP A 160 -13.29 -2.15 -5.53
C ASP A 160 -12.21 -1.26 -4.93
N LEU A 161 -12.60 -0.08 -4.44
CA LEU A 161 -11.73 0.78 -3.66
C LEU A 161 -11.46 0.15 -2.30
N LEU A 162 -10.19 -0.18 -2.04
CA LEU A 162 -9.75 -0.80 -0.79
C LEU A 162 -9.41 0.24 0.26
N TYR A 163 -8.57 1.21 -0.10
CA TYR A 163 -8.08 2.26 0.80
C TYR A 163 -7.86 3.55 0.03
N THR A 164 -8.05 4.68 0.72
CA THR A 164 -7.59 6.00 0.29
C THR A 164 -6.68 6.58 1.37
N LEU A 165 -5.54 7.09 0.97
CA LEU A 165 -4.69 7.95 1.78
C LEU A 165 -4.80 9.37 1.23
N ARG A 166 -5.38 10.29 2.01
CA ARG A 166 -5.49 11.71 1.67
C ARG A 166 -4.55 12.52 2.53
N TRP A 167 -3.99 13.58 1.99
CA TRP A 167 -3.18 14.53 2.73
C TRP A 167 -3.47 15.96 2.29
N ASP A 168 -3.38 16.87 3.24
CA ASP A 168 -3.54 18.31 3.00
C ASP A 168 -2.17 19.00 2.76
N LEU A 169 -2.22 20.31 2.51
CA LEU A 169 -1.03 21.13 2.27
C LEU A 169 0.02 21.05 3.42
N PHE A 170 -0.41 20.79 4.63
CA PHE A 170 0.45 20.70 5.82
C PHE A 170 0.86 19.26 6.15
N GLY A 171 0.64 18.33 5.26
CA GLY A 171 1.01 16.94 5.44
C GLY A 171 0.20 16.18 6.49
N ARG A 172 -1.01 16.66 6.85
CA ARG A 172 -1.90 15.91 7.72
C ARG A 172 -2.52 14.78 6.93
N MET A 173 -2.15 13.55 7.30
CA MET A 173 -2.57 12.33 6.62
C MET A 173 -3.89 11.82 7.19
N THR A 174 -4.83 11.48 6.31
CA THR A 174 -6.09 10.81 6.66
C THR A 174 -6.16 9.48 5.95
N PHE A 175 -6.23 8.40 6.72
CA PHE A 175 -6.41 7.05 6.23
C PHE A 175 -7.90 6.72 6.19
N MET A 176 -8.40 6.30 5.03
CA MET A 176 -9.82 6.05 4.78
C MET A 176 -10.02 4.64 4.19
N PRO A 177 -10.39 3.65 5.00
CA PRO A 177 -10.79 2.34 4.50
C PRO A 177 -12.01 2.48 3.59
N ARG A 178 -11.94 1.94 2.38
CA ARG A 178 -12.99 2.05 1.35
C ARG A 178 -13.43 3.49 1.04
N GLY A 179 -12.51 4.45 1.20
CA GLY A 179 -12.81 5.87 1.00
C GLY A 179 -13.75 6.50 2.06
N ILE A 180 -14.00 5.80 3.17
CA ILE A 180 -14.87 6.30 4.25
C ILE A 180 -13.98 7.06 5.23
N GLU A 181 -14.29 8.34 5.42
CA GLU A 181 -13.62 9.15 6.44
C GLU A 181 -13.87 8.53 7.83
N PRO A 182 -12.84 8.44 8.68
CA PRO A 182 -13.08 8.08 10.07
C PRO A 182 -14.04 9.13 10.66
N ASP A 183 -15.16 8.67 11.21
CA ASP A 183 -16.07 9.55 11.92
C ASP A 183 -15.26 10.34 12.94
N ASP A 184 -15.42 11.67 12.96
CA ASP A 184 -14.88 12.54 14.00
C ASP A 184 -15.52 12.11 15.32
N VAL A 185 -14.91 11.17 16.03
CA VAL A 185 -15.36 10.62 17.31
C VAL A 185 -15.12 11.61 18.45
N PHE A 186 -15.03 12.91 18.16
CA PHE A 186 -14.87 13.96 19.16
C PHE A 186 -15.78 15.16 18.88
N GLU A 187 -17.09 14.92 18.86
CA GLU A 187 -18.05 15.94 19.28
C GLU A 187 -18.69 15.48 20.60
N ASP A 188 -18.07 15.88 21.72
CA ASP A 188 -18.72 16.09 23.02
C ASP A 188 -17.97 17.18 23.81
#